data_d03018cfa6bf6e5527ec1fd07e5596e9
#
_entry.id   d03018cfa6bf6e5527ec1fd07e5596e9
#
_cell.length_a   1.000
_cell.length_b   1.000
_cell.length_c   1.000
_cell.angle_alpha   90.00
_cell.angle_beta   90.00
_cell.angle_gamma   90.00
#
_symmetry.space_group_name_H-M   'P 1'
#
loop_
_entity.id
_entity.type
_entity.pdbx_description
1 polymer ?
#
loop_
_entity_poly.entity_id
_entity_poly.type
_entity_poly.pdbx_seq_one_letter_code
_entity_poly.pdbx_strand_id
1 'polypeptide(L)'
;MNNRWIMVFDLETDAPNPQTCNAVELAAVPVNPRTLEIKAEHAFRATIKPDDIDKEEYFTKARQDTIAWHAKTRGVETEDIIKDWKGGQSEKVVWKNFCEYCEKYKVDKKPGQWYTEPIPAGYNIIGFDMPILQRMADKYGTKMPLSTVTKIDMMDILFMWFENL
;
A
#
# COMPACT_ATOMS: atom_id res chain seq x y z
N MET A 1 -10.15 -1.18 25.52
CA MET A 1 -9.16 -0.55 24.62
C MET A 1 -8.97 -1.45 23.41
N ASN A 2 -8.96 -0.88 22.22
CA ASN A 2 -8.67 -1.61 21.00
C ASN A 2 -7.16 -1.90 20.95
N ASN A 3 -6.77 -3.18 20.96
CA ASN A 3 -5.37 -3.61 20.93
C ASN A 3 -4.89 -3.99 19.52
N ARG A 4 -5.65 -3.60 18.49
CA ARG A 4 -5.31 -3.91 17.12
C ARG A 4 -4.08 -3.12 16.69
N TRP A 5 -3.14 -3.80 16.06
CA TRP A 5 -1.97 -3.16 15.47
C TRP A 5 -2.38 -2.10 14.45
N ILE A 6 -1.61 -1.04 14.35
CA ILE A 6 -1.70 -0.06 13.27
C ILE A 6 -0.69 -0.47 12.22
N MET A 7 -1.12 -0.55 10.96
CA MET A 7 -0.26 -0.83 9.82
C MET A 7 -0.15 0.44 8.99
N VAL A 8 0.94 1.16 9.15
CA VAL A 8 1.26 2.29 8.27
C VAL A 8 1.75 1.71 6.96
N PHE A 9 1.15 2.09 5.84
CA PHE A 9 1.51 1.56 4.54
C PHE A 9 1.38 2.61 3.44
N ASP A 10 2.05 2.36 2.35
CA ASP A 10 2.10 3.22 1.18
C ASP A 10 2.29 2.39 -0.09
N LEU A 11 1.70 2.82 -1.19
CA LEU A 11 1.84 2.24 -2.52
C LEU A 11 2.46 3.25 -3.47
N GLU A 12 3.48 2.82 -4.21
CA GLU A 12 3.87 3.51 -5.43
C GLU A 12 3.17 2.88 -6.63
N THR A 13 2.82 3.69 -7.61
CA THR A 13 2.04 3.26 -8.77
C THR A 13 2.64 3.72 -10.08
N ASP A 14 2.26 3.04 -11.17
CA ASP A 14 2.71 3.37 -12.54
C ASP A 14 1.85 4.46 -13.21
N ALA A 15 0.75 4.89 -12.59
CA ALA A 15 -0.14 5.92 -13.10
C ALA A 15 -0.98 6.53 -11.95
N PRO A 16 -1.51 7.76 -12.10
CA PRO A 16 -2.17 8.48 -11.02
C PRO A 16 -3.62 8.02 -10.75
N ASN A 17 -4.24 7.21 -11.61
CA ASN A 17 -5.63 6.80 -11.43
C ASN A 17 -5.73 5.48 -10.66
N PRO A 18 -6.25 5.47 -9.40
CA PRO A 18 -6.30 4.27 -8.55
C PRO A 18 -7.21 3.17 -9.10
N GLN A 19 -8.08 3.47 -10.06
CA GLN A 19 -8.95 2.47 -10.69
C GLN A 19 -8.25 1.66 -11.78
N THR A 20 -7.17 2.19 -12.38
CA THR A 20 -6.53 1.60 -13.56
C THR A 20 -5.02 1.43 -13.45
N CYS A 21 -4.38 2.08 -12.48
CA CYS A 21 -2.94 1.94 -12.27
C CYS A 21 -2.57 0.54 -11.76
N ASN A 22 -1.31 0.16 -11.97
CA ASN A 22 -0.71 -0.95 -11.26
C ASN A 22 0.08 -0.43 -10.06
N ALA A 23 0.06 -1.16 -8.95
CA ALA A 23 1.03 -0.96 -7.90
C ALA A 23 2.39 -1.44 -8.38
N VAL A 24 3.44 -0.65 -8.14
CA VAL A 24 4.83 -0.98 -8.50
C VAL A 24 5.72 -1.14 -7.28
N GLU A 25 5.31 -0.62 -6.14
CA GLU A 25 5.95 -0.85 -4.85
C GLU A 25 4.88 -0.88 -3.75
N LEU A 26 5.07 -1.75 -2.77
CA LEU A 26 4.26 -1.81 -1.56
C LEU A 26 5.20 -1.82 -0.37
N ALA A 27 5.04 -0.83 0.52
CA ALA A 27 5.74 -0.75 1.78
C ALA A 27 4.76 -0.71 2.95
N ALA A 28 5.11 -1.35 4.07
CA ALA A 28 4.31 -1.30 5.28
C ALA A 28 5.17 -1.47 6.53
N VAL A 29 4.77 -0.83 7.62
CA VAL A 29 5.43 -0.94 8.92
C VAL A 29 4.39 -1.01 10.04
N PRO A 30 4.52 -1.96 10.99
CA PRO A 30 3.59 -2.08 12.10
C PRO A 30 3.94 -1.10 13.21
N VAL A 31 2.91 -0.50 13.80
CA VAL A 31 3.01 0.40 14.94
C VAL A 31 2.21 -0.18 16.09
N ASN A 32 2.84 -0.24 17.27
CA ASN A 32 2.19 -0.72 18.48
C ASN A 32 1.09 0.28 18.91
N PRO A 33 -0.18 -0.14 19.04
CA PRO A 33 -1.29 0.79 19.30
C PRO A 33 -1.28 1.39 20.72
N ARG A 34 -0.48 0.84 21.64
CA ARG A 34 -0.40 1.33 23.02
C ARG A 34 0.77 2.27 23.24
N THR A 35 1.93 1.93 22.68
CA THR A 35 3.17 2.69 22.90
C THR A 35 3.46 3.65 21.76
N LEU A 36 2.79 3.49 20.60
CA LEU A 36 3.06 4.15 19.32
C LEU A 36 4.49 3.90 18.81
N GLU A 37 5.12 2.84 19.29
CA GLU A 37 6.43 2.42 18.83
C GLU A 37 6.34 1.85 17.42
N ILE A 38 7.15 2.39 16.53
CA ILE A 38 7.28 1.91 15.14
C ILE A 38 8.25 0.72 15.14
N LYS A 39 7.79 -0.41 14.62
CA LYS A 39 8.61 -1.62 14.49
C LYS A 39 9.32 -1.66 13.13
N ALA A 40 10.25 -0.73 12.92
CA ALA A 40 10.95 -0.57 11.65
C ALA A 40 11.70 -1.84 11.19
N GLU A 41 12.23 -2.61 12.15
CA GLU A 41 12.90 -3.89 11.91
C GLU A 41 11.99 -4.97 11.34
N HIS A 42 10.68 -4.77 11.43
CA HIS A 42 9.66 -5.66 10.88
C HIS A 42 9.00 -5.08 9.63
N ALA A 43 9.56 -4.02 9.03
CA ALA A 43 8.98 -3.43 7.84
C ALA A 43 8.87 -4.44 6.69
N PHE A 44 7.77 -4.34 5.95
CA PHE A 44 7.57 -5.02 4.67
C PHE A 44 7.91 -4.06 3.54
N ARG A 45 8.61 -4.53 2.53
CA ARG A 45 8.83 -3.79 1.30
C ARG A 45 8.99 -4.75 0.14
N ALA A 46 8.32 -4.46 -0.97
CA ALA A 46 8.44 -5.25 -2.18
C ALA A 46 8.22 -4.38 -3.42
N THR A 47 9.07 -4.57 -4.43
CA THR A 47 8.86 -4.06 -5.79
C THR A 47 7.98 -5.04 -6.55
N ILE A 48 6.98 -4.53 -7.25
CA ILE A 48 5.99 -5.29 -8.02
C ILE A 48 6.25 -5.07 -9.50
N LYS A 49 6.41 -6.17 -10.24
CA LYS A 49 6.49 -6.11 -11.70
C LYS A 49 5.08 -6.00 -12.28
N PRO A 50 4.72 -4.92 -13.01
CA PRO A 50 3.47 -4.87 -13.76
C PRO A 50 3.42 -5.97 -14.83
N ASP A 51 2.27 -6.64 -14.98
CA ASP A 51 2.13 -7.80 -15.87
C ASP A 51 2.51 -7.48 -17.34
N ASP A 52 2.23 -6.25 -17.80
CA ASP A 52 2.39 -5.84 -19.19
C ASP A 52 3.61 -4.95 -19.45
N ILE A 53 4.52 -4.76 -18.48
CA ILE A 53 5.65 -3.82 -18.58
C ILE A 53 6.63 -4.13 -19.73
N ASP A 54 6.59 -5.35 -20.27
CA ASP A 54 7.44 -5.75 -21.39
C ASP A 54 6.80 -5.45 -22.76
N LYS A 55 5.55 -4.98 -22.80
CA LYS A 55 4.81 -4.61 -24.00
C LYS A 55 4.94 -3.12 -24.31
N GLU A 56 4.97 -2.75 -25.58
CA GLU A 56 5.06 -1.34 -26.00
C GLU A 56 3.81 -0.53 -25.55
N GLU A 57 2.64 -1.15 -25.59
CA GLU A 57 1.36 -0.55 -25.20
C GLU A 57 1.29 -0.20 -23.71
N TYR A 58 2.17 -0.77 -22.89
CA TYR A 58 2.28 -0.41 -21.47
C TYR A 58 2.65 1.04 -21.29
N PHE A 59 3.53 1.60 -22.15
CA PHE A 59 4.11 2.94 -22.00
C PHE A 59 3.18 4.05 -22.50
N THR A 60 1.98 4.12 -21.96
CA THR A 60 1.05 5.24 -22.19
C THR A 60 1.64 6.56 -21.71
N LYS A 61 1.12 7.70 -22.21
CA LYS A 61 1.57 9.03 -21.78
C LYS A 61 1.52 9.19 -20.25
N ALA A 62 0.44 8.77 -19.61
CA ALA A 62 0.29 8.86 -18.15
C ALA A 62 1.38 8.05 -17.40
N ARG A 63 1.71 6.85 -17.89
CA ARG A 63 2.78 6.03 -17.30
C ARG A 63 4.16 6.60 -17.52
N GLN A 64 4.44 7.12 -18.72
CA GLN A 64 5.70 7.80 -19.00
C GLN A 64 5.91 9.02 -18.08
N ASP A 65 4.86 9.83 -17.88
CA ASP A 65 4.92 10.98 -16.98
C ASP A 65 5.15 10.55 -15.52
N THR A 66 4.52 9.45 -15.09
CA THR A 66 4.72 8.89 -13.74
C THR A 66 6.14 8.32 -13.58
N ILE A 67 6.65 7.59 -14.57
CA ILE A 67 8.04 7.10 -14.57
C ILE A 67 9.03 8.26 -14.47
N ALA A 68 8.81 9.34 -15.25
CA ALA A 68 9.65 10.53 -15.21
C ALA A 68 9.58 11.23 -13.84
N TRP A 69 8.40 11.25 -13.20
CA TRP A 69 8.24 11.79 -11.85
C TRP A 69 9.02 10.97 -10.81
N HIS A 70 8.92 9.62 -10.86
CA HIS A 70 9.70 8.73 -9.99
C HIS A 70 11.20 8.90 -10.19
N ALA A 71 11.65 8.98 -11.44
CA ALA A 71 13.05 9.18 -11.77
C ALA A 71 13.59 10.50 -11.18
N LYS A 72 12.85 11.60 -11.40
CA LYS A 72 13.18 12.91 -10.84
C LYS A 72 13.23 12.90 -9.31
N THR A 73 12.24 12.28 -8.68
CA THR A 73 12.13 12.22 -7.20
C THR A 73 13.26 11.40 -6.58
N ARG A 74 13.67 10.32 -7.24
CA ARG A 74 14.77 9.45 -6.78
C ARG A 74 16.16 9.91 -7.23
N GLY A 75 16.24 10.88 -8.14
CA GLY A 75 17.51 11.38 -8.70
C GLY A 75 18.22 10.35 -9.58
N VAL A 76 17.44 9.58 -10.37
CA VAL A 76 17.94 8.55 -11.29
C VAL A 76 17.37 8.75 -12.70
N GLU A 77 17.81 7.95 -13.67
CA GLU A 77 17.25 7.98 -15.03
C GLU A 77 15.96 7.16 -15.13
N THR A 78 15.14 7.44 -16.14
CA THR A 78 13.87 6.73 -16.38
C THR A 78 14.07 5.24 -16.63
N GLU A 79 15.16 4.89 -17.29
CA GLU A 79 15.59 3.51 -17.56
C GLU A 79 15.85 2.72 -16.27
N ASP A 80 16.38 3.37 -15.25
CA ASP A 80 16.64 2.74 -13.95
C ASP A 80 15.32 2.39 -13.24
N ILE A 81 14.30 3.26 -13.32
CA ILE A 81 12.96 3.00 -12.80
C ILE A 81 12.33 1.80 -13.52
N ILE A 82 12.38 1.79 -14.85
CA ILE A 82 11.83 0.69 -15.66
C ILE A 82 12.53 -0.62 -15.33
N LYS A 83 13.86 -0.60 -15.21
CA LYS A 83 14.66 -1.77 -14.86
C LYS A 83 14.32 -2.30 -13.45
N ASP A 84 14.14 -1.40 -12.48
CA ASP A 84 13.75 -1.74 -11.12
C ASP A 84 12.39 -2.44 -11.10
N TRP A 85 11.39 -1.86 -11.77
CA TRP A 85 10.05 -2.45 -11.86
C TRP A 85 10.04 -3.79 -12.60
N LYS A 86 10.80 -3.92 -13.71
CA LYS A 86 10.96 -5.19 -14.42
C LYS A 86 11.62 -6.28 -13.57
N GLY A 87 12.51 -5.90 -12.67
CA GLY A 87 13.17 -6.79 -11.71
C GLY A 87 12.29 -7.19 -10.51
N GLY A 88 11.13 -6.56 -10.34
CA GLY A 88 10.20 -6.84 -9.25
C GLY A 88 9.59 -8.24 -9.30
N GLN A 89 8.94 -8.62 -8.21
CA GLN A 89 8.17 -9.86 -8.12
C GLN A 89 6.78 -9.68 -8.78
N SER A 90 6.15 -10.79 -9.18
CA SER A 90 4.77 -10.71 -9.68
C SER A 90 3.82 -10.19 -8.59
N GLU A 91 2.82 -9.42 -8.99
CA GLU A 91 1.80 -8.88 -8.08
C GLU A 91 1.17 -9.97 -7.20
N LYS A 92 0.89 -11.14 -7.78
CA LYS A 92 0.33 -12.30 -7.03
C LYS A 92 1.22 -12.74 -5.88
N VAL A 93 2.53 -12.80 -6.10
CA VAL A 93 3.50 -13.22 -5.07
C VAL A 93 3.60 -12.15 -3.97
N VAL A 94 3.71 -10.88 -4.36
CA VAL A 94 3.77 -9.78 -3.40
C VAL A 94 2.48 -9.69 -2.59
N TRP A 95 1.32 -9.82 -3.24
CA TRP A 95 0.02 -9.83 -2.54
C TRP A 95 -0.09 -10.96 -1.52
N LYS A 96 0.28 -12.17 -1.91
CA LYS A 96 0.31 -13.32 -0.99
C LYS A 96 1.21 -13.03 0.23
N ASN A 97 2.44 -12.59 -0.02
CA ASN A 97 3.41 -12.28 1.04
C ASN A 97 2.91 -11.16 1.96
N PHE A 98 2.24 -10.15 1.41
CA PHE A 98 1.64 -9.07 2.18
C PHE A 98 0.48 -9.54 3.05
N CYS A 99 -0.39 -10.41 2.52
CA CYS A 99 -1.46 -11.03 3.32
C CYS A 99 -0.89 -11.85 4.49
N GLU A 100 0.13 -12.67 4.23
CA GLU A 100 0.82 -13.46 5.27
C GLU A 100 1.54 -12.57 6.29
N TYR A 101 2.09 -11.45 5.84
CA TYR A 101 2.70 -10.46 6.71
C TYR A 101 1.67 -9.82 7.64
N CYS A 102 0.54 -9.35 7.12
CA CYS A 102 -0.53 -8.75 7.92
C CYS A 102 -1.15 -9.75 8.90
N GLU A 103 -1.22 -11.04 8.55
CA GLU A 103 -1.76 -12.09 9.41
C GLU A 103 -1.01 -12.18 10.75
N LYS A 104 0.29 -11.91 10.76
CA LYS A 104 1.13 -11.90 11.98
C LYS A 104 0.73 -10.82 12.98
N TYR A 105 0.01 -9.78 12.49
CA TYR A 105 -0.42 -8.63 13.30
C TYR A 105 -1.93 -8.63 13.59
N LYS A 106 -2.62 -9.69 13.25
CA LYS A 106 -4.00 -9.90 13.72
C LYS A 106 -4.00 -10.15 15.21
N VAL A 107 -5.07 -9.73 15.86
CA VAL A 107 -5.32 -10.04 17.27
C VAL A 107 -6.30 -11.18 17.39
N ASP A 108 -6.17 -11.95 18.47
CA ASP A 108 -7.12 -13.03 18.77
C ASP A 108 -8.53 -12.47 18.94
N LYS A 109 -9.50 -13.15 18.32
CA LYS A 109 -10.89 -12.79 18.42
C LYS A 109 -11.40 -13.04 19.84
N LYS A 110 -11.87 -12.00 20.51
CA LYS A 110 -12.52 -12.09 21.83
C LYS A 110 -14.04 -12.03 21.69
N PRO A 111 -14.81 -12.54 22.67
CA PRO A 111 -16.24 -12.37 22.69
C PRO A 111 -16.62 -10.89 22.53
N GLY A 112 -17.54 -10.59 21.60
CA GLY A 112 -17.95 -9.21 21.29
C GLY A 112 -16.98 -8.43 20.40
N GLN A 113 -15.85 -9.00 19.98
CA GLN A 113 -14.93 -8.38 19.04
C GLN A 113 -15.20 -8.88 17.61
N TRP A 114 -15.51 -7.96 16.72
CA TRP A 114 -15.87 -8.27 15.32
C TRP A 114 -14.71 -8.15 14.36
N TYR A 115 -13.70 -7.32 14.70
CA TYR A 115 -12.58 -6.99 13.83
C TYR A 115 -11.26 -7.35 14.50
N THR A 116 -10.44 -8.11 13.79
CA THR A 116 -9.14 -8.62 14.24
C THR A 116 -7.97 -8.08 13.41
N GLU A 117 -8.25 -7.64 12.18
CA GLU A 117 -7.26 -7.18 11.22
C GLU A 117 -6.58 -5.88 11.70
N PRO A 118 -5.30 -5.66 11.34
CA PRO A 118 -4.62 -4.39 11.60
C PRO A 118 -5.38 -3.20 11.03
N ILE A 119 -5.27 -2.06 11.70
CA ILE A 119 -5.86 -0.80 11.28
C ILE A 119 -4.93 -0.15 10.25
N PRO A 120 -5.34 0.05 9.00
CA PRO A 120 -4.54 0.76 8.02
C PRO A 120 -4.37 2.22 8.39
N ALA A 121 -3.16 2.75 8.20
CA ALA A 121 -2.83 4.15 8.37
C ALA A 121 -1.92 4.64 7.23
N GLY A 122 -2.07 5.89 6.81
CA GLY A 122 -1.24 6.52 5.78
C GLY A 122 -1.79 7.87 5.36
N TYR A 123 -1.30 8.40 4.25
CA TYR A 123 -1.75 9.67 3.70
C TYR A 123 -2.60 9.45 2.46
N ASN A 124 -3.84 9.96 2.42
CA ASN A 124 -4.80 9.78 1.33
C ASN A 124 -5.11 8.30 1.00
N ILE A 125 -4.96 7.41 1.96
CA ILE A 125 -5.13 5.97 1.72
C ILE A 125 -6.58 5.61 1.37
N ILE A 126 -7.57 6.35 1.87
CA ILE A 126 -8.99 6.09 1.60
C ILE A 126 -9.31 6.35 0.13
N GLY A 127 -8.75 7.42 -0.43
CA GLY A 127 -8.98 7.82 -1.83
C GLY A 127 -8.08 7.09 -2.84
N PHE A 128 -6.94 6.54 -2.41
CA PHE A 128 -5.93 6.02 -3.33
C PHE A 128 -5.52 4.57 -3.03
N ASP A 129 -4.80 4.31 -1.95
CA ASP A 129 -4.16 3.02 -1.70
C ASP A 129 -5.17 1.90 -1.39
N MET A 130 -6.16 2.17 -0.54
CA MET A 130 -7.17 1.17 -0.17
C MET A 130 -7.97 0.66 -1.37
N PRO A 131 -8.44 1.48 -2.33
CA PRO A 131 -9.03 1.01 -3.57
C PRO A 131 -8.13 0.07 -4.38
N ILE A 132 -6.82 0.33 -4.42
CA ILE A 132 -5.86 -0.52 -5.13
C ILE A 132 -5.71 -1.87 -4.42
N LEU A 133 -5.53 -1.88 -3.09
CA LEU A 133 -5.49 -3.12 -2.31
C LEU A 133 -6.80 -3.92 -2.44
N GLN A 134 -7.96 -3.25 -2.50
CA GLN A 134 -9.24 -3.92 -2.71
C GLN A 134 -9.30 -4.61 -4.07
N ARG A 135 -8.81 -3.95 -5.14
CA ARG A 135 -8.72 -4.58 -6.48
C ARG A 135 -7.80 -5.81 -6.47
N MET A 136 -6.68 -5.76 -5.73
CA MET A 136 -5.79 -6.92 -5.58
C MET A 136 -6.50 -8.05 -4.82
N ALA A 137 -7.22 -7.74 -3.74
CA ALA A 137 -8.00 -8.72 -2.99
C ALA A 137 -9.06 -9.40 -3.88
N ASP A 138 -9.80 -8.61 -4.65
CA ASP A 138 -10.83 -9.12 -5.58
C ASP A 138 -10.21 -9.96 -6.70
N LYS A 139 -9.10 -9.48 -7.31
CA LYS A 139 -8.36 -10.19 -8.38
C LYS A 139 -7.89 -11.57 -7.94
N TYR A 140 -7.46 -11.71 -6.69
CA TYR A 140 -6.92 -12.98 -6.16
C TYR A 140 -7.90 -13.76 -5.29
N GLY A 141 -9.16 -13.31 -5.17
CA GLY A 141 -10.20 -13.99 -4.41
C GLY A 141 -9.88 -14.12 -2.92
N THR A 142 -9.20 -13.12 -2.34
CA THR A 142 -8.82 -13.08 -0.93
C THR A 142 -9.64 -12.06 -0.15
N LYS A 143 -9.64 -12.19 1.17
CA LYS A 143 -10.12 -11.08 2.03
C LYS A 143 -9.06 -9.99 2.10
N MET A 144 -9.52 -8.75 2.37
CA MET A 144 -8.62 -7.66 2.71
C MET A 144 -7.82 -8.02 3.98
N PRO A 145 -6.49 -7.91 3.95
CA PRO A 145 -5.65 -8.23 5.12
C PRO A 145 -5.66 -7.12 6.18
N LEU A 146 -6.15 -5.95 5.82
CA LEU A 146 -6.30 -4.77 6.67
C LEU A 146 -7.77 -4.46 6.92
N SER A 147 -8.06 -3.74 8.00
CA SER A 147 -9.43 -3.33 8.33
C SER A 147 -10.03 -2.45 7.24
N THR A 148 -11.23 -2.81 6.79
CA THR A 148 -12.01 -1.99 5.84
C THR A 148 -12.94 -0.99 6.54
N VAL A 149 -13.14 -1.15 7.84
CA VAL A 149 -14.08 -0.32 8.64
C VAL A 149 -13.35 0.79 9.39
N THR A 150 -12.25 0.47 10.05
CA THR A 150 -11.45 1.44 10.81
C THR A 150 -10.20 1.77 10.03
N LYS A 151 -9.98 3.03 9.73
CA LYS A 151 -8.81 3.55 9.00
C LYS A 151 -8.32 4.83 9.65
N ILE A 152 -7.04 5.13 9.50
CA ILE A 152 -6.41 6.38 9.93
C ILE A 152 -5.86 7.06 8.68
N ASP A 153 -6.59 8.01 8.12
CA ASP A 153 -6.11 8.80 6.99
C ASP A 153 -5.56 10.13 7.50
N MET A 154 -4.25 10.31 7.34
CA MET A 154 -3.56 11.51 7.79
C MET A 154 -4.00 12.75 7.01
N MET A 155 -4.47 12.60 5.79
CA MET A 155 -5.00 13.71 5.01
C MET A 155 -6.23 14.32 5.69
N ASP A 156 -7.16 13.50 6.17
CA ASP A 156 -8.36 13.96 6.86
C ASP A 156 -8.01 14.67 8.19
N ILE A 157 -7.03 14.13 8.93
CA ILE A 157 -6.56 14.72 10.19
C ILE A 157 -5.93 16.09 9.94
N LEU A 158 -5.07 16.20 8.92
CA LEU A 158 -4.41 17.44 8.56
C LEU A 158 -5.43 18.49 8.07
N PHE A 159 -6.42 18.07 7.27
CA PHE A 159 -7.48 18.96 6.80
C PHE A 159 -8.27 19.55 7.97
N MET A 160 -8.71 18.71 8.91
CA MET A 160 -9.39 19.19 10.13
C MET A 160 -8.53 20.15 10.97
N TRP A 161 -7.23 19.91 11.03
CA TRP A 161 -6.29 20.76 11.73
C TRP A 161 -6.16 22.14 11.07
N PHE A 162 -5.99 22.19 9.74
CA PHE A 162 -5.81 23.44 9.01
C PHE A 162 -7.08 24.28 8.91
N GLU A 163 -8.25 23.66 8.84
CA GLU A 163 -9.53 24.40 8.82
C GLU A 163 -9.88 25.04 10.16
N ASN A 164 -9.28 24.61 11.27
CA ASN A 164 -9.52 25.14 12.61
C ASN A 164 -8.40 26.09 13.11
N LEU A 165 -7.43 26.42 12.27
CA LEU A 165 -6.43 27.45 12.52
C LEU A 165 -6.86 28.79 11.94
#